data_c9558f6d368102d9bfcebff01363769c
#
_entry.id   c9558f6d368102d9bfcebff01363769c
#
_cell.length_a   1.000
_cell.length_b   1.000
_cell.length_c   1.000
_cell.angle_alpha   90.00
_cell.angle_beta   90.00
_cell.angle_gamma   90.00
#
_symmetry.space_group_name_H-M   'P 1'
#
loop_
_entity.id
_entity.type
_entity.pdbx_description
1 polymer ?
#
loop_
_entity_poly.entity_id
_entity_poly.type
_entity_poly.pdbx_seq_one_letter_code
_entity_poly.pdbx_strand_id
1 'polypeptide(L)'
;MNRTFLRQILLSSKLFITAEGYNSAMMDCFPLLSNDGPVPGSLFIVKDPPTYKEISTKVLNVLKQELSAHSELQGINVTDDFHADDLPEGSIAYHRVWGFVTATSYWYFSTKQFEQDILFAESNLAIACHFLHVNTPGGEAWYLDRLSETMRSLQKPVFVFIENVCASAGYYIACHGTTIHALTRNDQIGCIGTMLEYLDFQGYYEKLGLKVVRVKADQSDLKNKKVEDLIDGHPEQYRKDVLNPLAEQFISEVRSCRSTLTDLPEDDPVFRGETFDTAHSIENGLIDGTSTFPQAIVVAYQLGQGYLANESLKQRALNLI
;
A
#
# COMPACT_ATOMS: atom_id res chain seq x y z
N MET A 1 12.28 -5.51 16.62
CA MET A 1 10.98 -4.95 16.20
C MET A 1 10.42 -4.12 17.36
N ASN A 2 9.96 -2.88 17.13
CA ASN A 2 9.55 -1.98 18.21
C ASN A 2 8.18 -2.40 18.76
N ARG A 3 8.12 -2.71 20.08
CA ARG A 3 6.88 -3.11 20.78
C ARG A 3 5.73 -2.09 20.62
N THR A 4 6.06 -0.81 20.45
CA THR A 4 5.08 0.27 20.27
C THR A 4 4.36 0.14 18.94
N PHE A 5 5.06 -0.23 17.88
CA PHE A 5 4.49 -0.40 16.53
C PHE A 5 3.54 -1.60 16.47
N LEU A 6 3.92 -2.73 17.05
CA LEU A 6 3.06 -3.92 17.11
C LEU A 6 1.77 -3.63 17.89
N ARG A 7 1.86 -2.82 18.94
CA ARG A 7 0.67 -2.34 19.64
C ARG A 7 -0.21 -1.47 18.74
N GLN A 8 0.36 -0.64 17.87
CA GLN A 8 -0.42 0.17 16.93
C GLN A 8 -1.18 -0.70 15.92
N ILE A 9 -0.53 -1.71 15.30
CA ILE A 9 -1.22 -2.65 14.40
C ILE A 9 -2.33 -3.39 15.13
N LEU A 10 -2.06 -3.94 16.31
CA LEU A 10 -3.03 -4.69 17.10
C LEU A 10 -4.19 -3.84 17.62
N LEU A 11 -3.98 -2.52 17.75
CA LEU A 11 -4.99 -1.57 18.23
C LEU A 11 -5.59 -0.74 17.08
N SER A 12 -5.12 -0.92 15.84
CA SER A 12 -5.68 -0.27 14.67
C SER A 12 -7.08 -0.81 14.42
N SER A 13 -8.07 0.05 14.52
CA SER A 13 -9.49 -0.31 14.39
C SER A 13 -10.02 -0.25 12.96
N LYS A 14 -9.16 0.04 11.96
CA LYS A 14 -9.55 0.22 10.55
C LYS A 14 -8.46 -0.34 9.65
N LEU A 15 -8.68 -1.55 9.15
CA LEU A 15 -7.71 -2.25 8.31
C LEU A 15 -8.29 -2.54 6.93
N PHE A 16 -7.49 -2.25 5.91
CA PHE A 16 -7.58 -2.85 4.60
C PHE A 16 -6.43 -3.84 4.46
N ILE A 17 -6.67 -5.12 4.77
CA ILE A 17 -5.64 -6.16 4.78
C ILE A 17 -6.26 -7.53 4.49
N THR A 18 -5.50 -8.43 3.85
CA THR A 18 -5.90 -9.83 3.72
C THR A 18 -5.77 -10.58 5.05
N ALA A 19 -6.52 -11.68 5.19
CA ALA A 19 -6.44 -12.54 6.38
C ALA A 19 -5.02 -13.12 6.58
N GLU A 20 -4.34 -13.51 5.49
CA GLU A 20 -2.96 -14.00 5.53
C GLU A 20 -1.99 -12.91 5.98
N GLY A 21 -2.16 -11.70 5.47
CA GLY A 21 -1.35 -10.54 5.86
C GLY A 21 -1.52 -10.20 7.33
N TYR A 22 -2.75 -10.24 7.82
CA TYR A 22 -3.05 -10.06 9.24
C TYR A 22 -2.42 -11.16 10.11
N ASN A 23 -2.61 -12.43 9.74
CA ASN A 23 -2.03 -13.56 10.46
C ASN A 23 -0.50 -13.52 10.47
N SER A 24 0.15 -13.12 9.36
CA SER A 24 1.60 -12.94 9.30
C SER A 24 2.06 -11.86 10.29
N ALA A 25 1.39 -10.70 10.31
CA ALA A 25 1.68 -9.64 11.27
C ALA A 25 1.49 -10.10 12.73
N MET A 26 0.46 -10.91 13.00
CA MET A 26 0.20 -11.48 14.32
C MET A 26 1.25 -12.50 14.75
N MET A 27 1.71 -13.37 13.84
CA MET A 27 2.76 -14.36 14.13
C MET A 27 4.09 -13.68 14.51
N ASP A 28 4.41 -12.55 13.89
CA ASP A 28 5.56 -11.73 14.26
C ASP A 28 5.42 -11.11 15.67
N CYS A 29 4.18 -10.92 16.11
CA CYS A 29 3.85 -10.36 17.42
C CYS A 29 3.81 -11.40 18.54
N PHE A 30 3.44 -12.64 18.23
CA PHE A 30 3.17 -13.69 19.20
C PHE A 30 4.33 -13.97 20.17
N PRO A 31 5.60 -14.04 19.73
CA PRO A 31 6.74 -14.24 20.65
C PRO A 31 6.91 -13.11 21.67
N LEU A 32 6.30 -11.93 21.44
CA LEU A 32 6.35 -10.80 22.34
C LEU A 32 5.19 -10.80 23.35
N LEU A 33 4.17 -11.60 23.10
CA LEU A 33 2.98 -11.76 23.95
C LEU A 33 3.05 -13.01 24.83
N SER A 34 3.84 -14.04 24.43
CA SER A 34 4.04 -15.25 25.23
C SER A 34 4.98 -14.97 26.40
N ASN A 35 4.48 -15.18 27.61
CA ASN A 35 5.19 -14.92 28.86
C ASN A 35 6.05 -16.10 29.35
N ASP A 36 6.39 -17.07 28.49
CA ASP A 36 7.18 -18.24 28.86
C ASP A 36 8.69 -17.93 28.89
N GLY A 37 9.08 -17.20 29.94
CA GLY A 37 10.47 -17.02 30.32
C GLY A 37 11.09 -15.65 29.97
N PRO A 38 12.17 -15.26 30.67
CA PRO A 38 12.89 -14.05 30.36
C PRO A 38 13.51 -14.21 28.96
N VAL A 39 13.14 -13.36 28.02
CA VAL A 39 13.81 -13.26 26.72
C VAL A 39 15.30 -13.04 27.02
N PRO A 40 16.21 -13.92 26.59
CA PRO A 40 17.64 -13.76 26.90
C PRO A 40 18.10 -12.37 26.49
N GLY A 41 18.82 -11.68 27.38
CA GLY A 41 19.31 -10.30 27.15
C GLY A 41 20.17 -10.13 25.88
N SER A 42 20.68 -11.22 25.31
CA SER A 42 21.39 -11.26 24.04
C SER A 42 20.52 -10.98 22.80
N LEU A 43 19.19 -11.09 22.90
CA LEU A 43 18.27 -10.71 21.81
C LEU A 43 18.01 -9.19 21.73
N PHE A 44 18.50 -8.42 22.71
CA PHE A 44 18.31 -6.95 22.78
C PHE A 44 19.51 -6.14 22.25
N ILE A 45 20.60 -6.79 21.82
CA ILE A 45 21.70 -6.16 21.11
C ILE A 45 21.52 -6.41 19.61
N VAL A 46 20.31 -6.15 19.09
CA VAL A 46 20.15 -5.97 17.67
C VAL A 46 20.44 -4.50 17.41
N LYS A 47 21.51 -4.22 16.64
CA LYS A 47 21.66 -2.97 15.90
C LYS A 47 20.26 -2.55 15.44
N ASP A 48 19.92 -1.28 15.55
CA ASP A 48 18.63 -0.81 15.05
C ASP A 48 18.36 -1.45 13.68
N PRO A 49 17.21 -2.11 13.50
CA PRO A 49 16.91 -2.74 12.22
C PRO A 49 16.97 -1.69 11.13
N PRO A 50 17.36 -2.04 9.89
CA PRO A 50 17.40 -1.08 8.80
C PRO A 50 16.02 -0.46 8.59
N THR A 51 15.99 0.82 8.29
CA THR A 51 14.76 1.55 7.97
C THR A 51 14.17 1.03 6.67
N TYR A 52 12.88 1.30 6.44
CA TYR A 52 12.20 0.96 5.20
C TYR A 52 12.94 1.54 3.97
N LYS A 53 13.41 2.80 4.06
CA LYS A 53 14.17 3.47 3.00
C LYS A 53 15.48 2.77 2.69
N GLU A 54 16.26 2.42 3.72
CA GLU A 54 17.53 1.70 3.53
C GLU A 54 17.34 0.33 2.87
N ILE A 55 16.26 -0.39 3.22
CA ILE A 55 15.91 -1.66 2.56
C ILE A 55 15.54 -1.39 1.10
N SER A 56 14.71 -0.39 0.83
CA SER A 56 14.26 -0.05 -0.53
C SER A 56 15.43 0.29 -1.44
N THR A 57 16.38 1.11 -0.97
CA THR A 57 17.59 1.45 -1.71
C THR A 57 18.48 0.23 -1.99
N LYS A 58 18.64 -0.68 -1.02
CA LYS A 58 19.37 -1.94 -1.25
C LYS A 58 18.71 -2.83 -2.30
N VAL A 59 17.38 -2.96 -2.25
CA VAL A 59 16.62 -3.73 -3.24
C VAL A 59 16.81 -3.12 -4.63
N LEU A 60 16.66 -1.80 -4.77
CA LEU A 60 16.87 -1.13 -6.05
C LEU A 60 18.28 -1.35 -6.59
N ASN A 61 19.31 -1.30 -5.74
CA ASN A 61 20.68 -1.53 -6.17
C ASN A 61 20.91 -2.95 -6.70
N VAL A 62 20.28 -3.97 -6.10
CA VAL A 62 20.30 -5.35 -6.61
C VAL A 62 19.61 -5.42 -7.97
N LEU A 63 18.41 -4.84 -8.08
CA LEU A 63 17.66 -4.79 -9.34
C LEU A 63 18.45 -4.08 -10.45
N LYS A 64 19.14 -2.98 -10.14
CA LYS A 64 20.01 -2.27 -11.11
C LYS A 64 21.15 -3.16 -11.62
N GLN A 65 21.72 -4.03 -10.79
CA GLN A 65 22.74 -4.98 -11.23
C GLN A 65 22.16 -6.02 -12.20
N GLU A 66 20.97 -6.53 -11.92
CA GLU A 66 20.27 -7.44 -12.84
C GLU A 66 19.92 -6.73 -14.16
N LEU A 67 19.40 -5.50 -14.09
CA LEU A 67 19.06 -4.71 -15.27
C LEU A 67 20.29 -4.41 -16.14
N SER A 68 21.48 -4.26 -15.57
CA SER A 68 22.72 -4.00 -16.33
C SER A 68 23.10 -5.10 -17.29
N ALA A 69 22.59 -6.33 -17.10
CA ALA A 69 22.80 -7.46 -18.00
C ALA A 69 21.92 -7.39 -19.26
N HIS A 70 20.92 -6.50 -19.30
CA HIS A 70 19.97 -6.38 -20.39
C HIS A 70 20.34 -5.21 -21.32
N SER A 71 20.70 -5.51 -22.57
CA SER A 71 21.11 -4.49 -23.53
C SER A 71 20.03 -3.49 -23.88
N GLU A 72 18.76 -3.90 -23.84
CA GLU A 72 17.59 -3.06 -24.10
C GLU A 72 17.33 -2.00 -23.03
N LEU A 73 17.98 -2.13 -21.87
CA LEU A 73 17.86 -1.18 -20.74
C LEU A 73 19.01 -0.19 -20.67
N GLN A 74 19.98 -0.29 -21.59
CA GLN A 74 21.10 0.66 -21.62
C GLN A 74 20.60 2.09 -21.84
N GLY A 75 21.01 3.00 -20.97
CA GLY A 75 20.60 4.41 -21.01
C GLY A 75 19.30 4.73 -20.26
N ILE A 76 18.57 3.73 -19.75
CA ILE A 76 17.43 3.97 -18.87
C ILE A 76 17.92 4.15 -17.45
N ASN A 77 17.64 5.31 -16.84
CA ASN A 77 17.95 5.58 -15.45
C ASN A 77 16.75 5.33 -14.56
N VAL A 78 16.94 4.51 -13.52
CA VAL A 78 15.95 4.22 -12.48
C VAL A 78 16.51 4.68 -11.15
N THR A 79 15.79 5.53 -10.41
CA THR A 79 16.29 6.14 -9.17
C THR A 79 15.25 6.15 -8.06
N ASP A 80 15.70 6.05 -6.81
CA ASP A 80 14.95 6.33 -5.59
C ASP A 80 15.46 7.58 -4.87
N ASP A 81 16.41 8.28 -5.48
CA ASP A 81 16.85 9.61 -5.07
C ASP A 81 16.17 10.67 -5.97
N PHE A 82 15.08 11.23 -5.46
CA PHE A 82 14.24 12.18 -6.18
C PHE A 82 14.75 13.63 -6.09
N HIS A 83 15.78 13.86 -5.27
CA HIS A 83 16.39 15.18 -5.01
C HIS A 83 17.68 15.40 -5.79
N ALA A 84 18.20 14.40 -6.47
CA ALA A 84 19.44 14.55 -7.21
C ALA A 84 19.25 15.54 -8.37
N ASP A 85 20.14 16.54 -8.46
CA ASP A 85 20.10 17.61 -9.46
C ASP A 85 20.66 17.17 -10.83
N ASP A 86 21.40 16.05 -10.87
CA ASP A 86 22.14 15.55 -12.04
C ASP A 86 21.48 14.32 -12.70
N LEU A 87 20.19 14.11 -12.46
CA LEU A 87 19.47 13.01 -13.08
C LEU A 87 19.36 13.19 -14.59
N PRO A 88 19.60 12.13 -15.39
CA PRO A 88 19.33 12.17 -16.83
C PRO A 88 17.84 12.46 -17.12
N GLU A 89 17.55 13.25 -18.12
CA GLU A 89 16.18 13.48 -18.59
C GLU A 89 15.51 12.15 -19.00
N GLY A 90 14.28 11.98 -18.61
CA GLY A 90 13.55 10.71 -18.84
C GLY A 90 13.78 9.63 -17.77
N SER A 91 14.40 10.00 -16.64
CA SER A 91 14.57 9.09 -15.50
C SER A 91 13.24 8.56 -14.97
N ILE A 92 13.27 7.35 -14.43
CA ILE A 92 12.14 6.67 -13.79
C ILE A 92 12.30 6.78 -12.27
N ALA A 93 11.31 7.31 -11.59
CA ALA A 93 11.24 7.32 -10.14
C ALA A 93 10.75 5.95 -9.63
N TYR A 94 11.61 5.25 -8.92
CA TYR A 94 11.28 3.95 -8.32
C TYR A 94 10.72 4.10 -6.91
N HIS A 95 9.49 3.64 -6.72
CA HIS A 95 8.79 3.60 -5.44
C HIS A 95 8.50 2.16 -5.06
N ARG A 96 8.95 1.76 -3.89
CA ARG A 96 8.67 0.43 -3.35
C ARG A 96 7.46 0.48 -2.43
N VAL A 97 6.43 -0.35 -2.67
CA VAL A 97 5.20 -0.47 -1.86
C VAL A 97 5.11 -1.90 -1.35
N TRP A 98 5.82 -2.20 -0.26
CA TRP A 98 6.00 -3.58 0.22
C TRP A 98 5.66 -3.75 1.69
N GLY A 99 5.09 -4.93 2.00
CA GLY A 99 4.72 -5.30 3.34
C GLY A 99 3.47 -4.58 3.81
N PHE A 100 3.29 -4.47 5.10
CA PHE A 100 2.10 -3.86 5.70
C PHE A 100 2.04 -2.35 5.42
N VAL A 101 0.91 -1.87 4.92
CA VAL A 101 0.65 -0.44 4.68
C VAL A 101 0.31 0.24 5.99
N THR A 102 1.02 1.31 6.32
CA THR A 102 0.76 2.14 7.51
C THR A 102 0.62 3.61 7.15
N ALA A 103 -0.04 4.38 7.98
CA ALA A 103 -0.11 5.83 7.79
C ALA A 103 1.24 6.50 8.09
N THR A 104 1.93 6.05 9.15
CA THR A 104 3.24 6.58 9.59
C THR A 104 4.10 5.47 10.16
N SER A 105 5.28 5.24 9.58
CA SER A 105 6.25 4.29 10.11
C SER A 105 7.64 4.57 9.53
N TYR A 106 8.68 4.26 10.32
CA TYR A 106 10.07 4.22 9.83
C TYR A 106 10.49 2.82 9.35
N TRP A 107 9.75 1.78 9.77
CA TRP A 107 10.11 0.38 9.59
C TRP A 107 9.31 -0.32 8.52
N TYR A 108 8.14 0.24 8.18
CA TYR A 108 7.19 -0.28 7.20
C TYR A 108 6.87 0.79 6.17
N PHE A 109 6.20 0.40 5.09
CA PHE A 109 5.69 1.36 4.12
C PHE A 109 4.76 2.37 4.81
N SER A 110 5.02 3.64 4.60
CA SER A 110 4.26 4.75 5.16
C SER A 110 3.62 5.57 4.04
N THR A 111 2.28 5.68 4.06
CA THR A 111 1.54 6.46 3.05
C THR A 111 1.89 7.94 3.07
N LYS A 112 2.15 8.52 4.27
CA LYS A 112 2.60 9.92 4.38
C LYS A 112 3.99 10.15 3.81
N GLN A 113 4.92 9.23 4.05
CA GLN A 113 6.26 9.35 3.47
C GLN A 113 6.20 9.14 1.95
N PHE A 114 5.42 8.17 1.50
CA PHE A 114 5.22 7.92 0.07
C PHE A 114 4.59 9.12 -0.64
N GLU A 115 3.60 9.81 -0.02
CA GLU A 115 3.05 11.05 -0.59
C GLU A 115 4.12 12.11 -0.79
N GLN A 116 5.01 12.31 0.17
CA GLN A 116 6.12 13.26 0.04
C GLN A 116 7.09 12.83 -1.06
N ASP A 117 7.50 11.58 -1.08
CA ASP A 117 8.44 11.03 -2.06
C ASP A 117 7.89 11.14 -3.49
N ILE A 118 6.61 10.85 -3.71
CA ILE A 118 6.01 10.94 -5.04
C ILE A 118 5.85 12.39 -5.50
N LEU A 119 5.53 13.33 -4.60
CA LEU A 119 5.46 14.74 -4.91
C LEU A 119 6.85 15.33 -5.24
N PHE A 120 7.91 14.91 -4.56
CA PHE A 120 9.29 15.29 -4.93
C PHE A 120 9.65 14.75 -6.31
N ALA A 121 9.36 13.49 -6.59
CA ALA A 121 9.59 12.90 -7.91
C ALA A 121 8.75 13.61 -9.00
N GLU A 122 7.49 13.95 -8.70
CA GLU A 122 6.62 14.71 -9.61
C GLU A 122 7.19 16.09 -9.94
N SER A 123 7.78 16.78 -8.95
CA SER A 123 8.36 18.11 -9.15
C SER A 123 9.71 18.13 -9.87
N ASN A 124 10.44 17.00 -9.90
CA ASN A 124 11.74 16.91 -10.57
C ASN A 124 11.59 16.76 -12.08
N LEU A 125 12.02 17.76 -12.84
CA LEU A 125 11.85 17.82 -14.31
C LEU A 125 12.59 16.70 -15.06
N ALA A 126 13.63 16.12 -14.50
CA ALA A 126 14.35 14.99 -15.10
C ALA A 126 13.59 13.68 -15.02
N ILE A 127 12.65 13.56 -14.08
CA ILE A 127 11.80 12.36 -13.91
C ILE A 127 10.62 12.46 -14.87
N ALA A 128 10.38 11.37 -15.62
CA ALA A 128 9.31 11.32 -16.62
C ALA A 128 8.21 10.27 -16.30
N CYS A 129 8.46 9.34 -15.39
CA CYS A 129 7.52 8.30 -15.01
C CYS A 129 7.73 7.87 -13.56
N HIS A 130 6.64 7.56 -12.87
CA HIS A 130 6.68 6.87 -11.58
C HIS A 130 6.56 5.36 -11.80
N PHE A 131 7.40 4.58 -11.13
CA PHE A 131 7.36 3.12 -11.13
C PHE A 131 7.07 2.63 -9.72
N LEU A 132 5.87 2.09 -9.49
CA LEU A 132 5.46 1.52 -8.23
C LEU A 132 5.71 0.01 -8.25
N HIS A 133 6.65 -0.47 -7.44
CA HIS A 133 6.90 -1.90 -7.24
C HIS A 133 6.12 -2.38 -6.02
N VAL A 134 5.07 -3.16 -6.26
CA VAL A 134 4.05 -3.48 -5.25
C VAL A 134 4.12 -4.95 -4.84
N ASN A 135 4.22 -5.18 -3.53
CA ASN A 135 4.05 -6.49 -2.89
C ASN A 135 3.51 -6.27 -1.47
N THR A 136 2.19 -6.16 -1.34
CA THR A 136 1.54 -5.85 -0.07
C THR A 136 0.20 -6.52 0.09
N PRO A 137 -0.10 -7.09 1.27
CA PRO A 137 -1.42 -7.61 1.62
C PRO A 137 -2.42 -6.50 1.96
N GLY A 138 -1.99 -5.23 1.99
CA GLY A 138 -2.76 -4.11 2.48
C GLY A 138 -2.35 -3.63 3.87
N GLY A 139 -3.26 -2.99 4.60
CA GLY A 139 -2.97 -2.45 5.93
C GLY A 139 -3.95 -1.37 6.38
N GLU A 140 -3.44 -0.30 6.98
CA GLU A 140 -4.25 0.78 7.53
C GLU A 140 -4.97 1.58 6.44
N ALA A 141 -6.26 1.86 6.67
CA ALA A 141 -7.06 2.75 5.82
C ALA A 141 -6.76 4.25 6.05
N TRP A 142 -6.05 4.57 7.12
CA TRP A 142 -5.71 5.94 7.45
C TRP A 142 -4.85 6.60 6.38
N TYR A 143 -5.22 7.83 5.99
CA TYR A 143 -4.49 8.65 5.06
C TYR A 143 -4.57 8.19 3.59
N LEU A 144 -5.29 7.13 3.26
CA LEU A 144 -5.41 6.67 1.87
C LEU A 144 -6.23 7.64 1.02
N ASP A 145 -7.28 8.24 1.58
CA ASP A 145 -8.10 9.27 0.92
C ASP A 145 -7.25 10.48 0.52
N ARG A 146 -6.41 10.96 1.43
CA ARG A 146 -5.48 12.07 1.14
C ARG A 146 -4.44 11.68 0.09
N LEU A 147 -3.87 10.48 0.22
CA LEU A 147 -2.92 9.97 -0.77
C LEU A 147 -3.57 9.84 -2.15
N SER A 148 -4.84 9.40 -2.24
CA SER A 148 -5.53 9.27 -3.52
C SER A 148 -5.76 10.62 -4.20
N GLU A 149 -6.05 11.69 -3.45
CA GLU A 149 -6.10 13.05 -4.00
C GLU A 149 -4.78 13.44 -4.65
N THR A 150 -3.66 13.14 -3.99
CA THR A 150 -2.32 13.38 -4.52
C THR A 150 -2.06 12.56 -5.78
N MET A 151 -2.35 11.24 -5.75
CA MET A 151 -2.18 10.35 -6.90
C MET A 151 -2.97 10.82 -8.13
N ARG A 152 -4.22 11.26 -7.94
CA ARG A 152 -5.04 11.83 -9.01
C ARG A 152 -4.51 13.15 -9.59
N SER A 153 -3.74 13.90 -8.82
CA SER A 153 -3.16 15.18 -9.26
C SER A 153 -1.89 15.03 -10.11
N LEU A 154 -1.28 13.85 -10.13
CA LEU A 154 -0.06 13.59 -10.88
C LEU A 154 -0.27 13.79 -12.39
N GLN A 155 0.72 14.40 -13.04
CA GLN A 155 0.72 14.61 -14.48
C GLN A 155 1.58 13.56 -15.19
N LYS A 156 2.61 13.07 -14.51
CA LYS A 156 3.49 12.03 -15.02
C LYS A 156 2.80 10.67 -14.93
N PRO A 157 3.00 9.78 -15.90
CA PRO A 157 2.42 8.45 -15.87
C PRO A 157 2.96 7.65 -14.68
N VAL A 158 2.09 6.77 -14.17
CA VAL A 158 2.38 5.85 -13.08
C VAL A 158 2.30 4.43 -13.63
N PHE A 159 3.43 3.73 -13.69
CA PHE A 159 3.47 2.31 -13.99
C PHE A 159 3.48 1.50 -12.69
N VAL A 160 2.56 0.56 -12.55
CA VAL A 160 2.47 -0.33 -11.38
C VAL A 160 2.93 -1.72 -11.78
N PHE A 161 3.92 -2.23 -11.07
CA PHE A 161 4.44 -3.59 -11.20
C PHE A 161 4.15 -4.38 -9.93
N ILE A 162 3.35 -5.43 -10.06
CA ILE A 162 2.94 -6.29 -8.95
C ILE A 162 3.85 -7.51 -8.93
N GLU A 163 4.40 -7.79 -7.75
CA GLU A 163 5.15 -9.00 -7.46
C GLU A 163 4.52 -9.71 -6.25
N ASN A 164 3.90 -10.86 -6.46
CA ASN A 164 3.27 -11.72 -5.48
C ASN A 164 1.89 -11.23 -5.01
N VAL A 165 1.76 -10.09 -4.32
CA VAL A 165 0.47 -9.61 -3.76
C VAL A 165 0.27 -8.12 -3.97
N CYS A 166 -0.92 -7.75 -4.44
CA CYS A 166 -1.41 -6.36 -4.46
C CYS A 166 -2.85 -6.34 -3.99
N ALA A 167 -3.05 -6.31 -2.68
CA ALA A 167 -4.36 -6.50 -2.10
C ALA A 167 -4.78 -5.33 -1.20
N SER A 168 -6.09 -5.07 -1.15
CA SER A 168 -6.73 -4.17 -0.20
C SER A 168 -6.13 -2.75 -0.26
N ALA A 169 -5.56 -2.18 0.82
CA ALA A 169 -4.89 -0.87 0.79
C ALA A 169 -3.81 -0.77 -0.30
N GLY A 170 -3.17 -1.89 -0.64
CA GLY A 170 -2.23 -1.96 -1.76
C GLY A 170 -2.90 -1.72 -3.10
N TYR A 171 -4.06 -2.34 -3.34
CA TYR A 171 -4.82 -2.11 -4.56
C TYR A 171 -5.46 -0.71 -4.59
N TYR A 172 -5.84 -0.17 -3.43
CA TYR A 172 -6.28 1.23 -3.32
C TYR A 172 -5.24 2.22 -3.85
N ILE A 173 -3.94 1.94 -3.61
CA ILE A 173 -2.83 2.74 -4.16
C ILE A 173 -2.62 2.40 -5.64
N ALA A 174 -2.60 1.13 -5.99
CA ALA A 174 -2.26 0.63 -7.31
C ALA A 174 -3.29 1.00 -8.39
N CYS A 175 -4.57 1.13 -8.05
CA CYS A 175 -5.63 1.46 -9.01
C CYS A 175 -5.42 2.80 -9.73
N HIS A 176 -4.60 3.71 -9.18
CA HIS A 176 -4.20 4.97 -9.81
C HIS A 176 -3.15 4.80 -10.92
N GLY A 177 -2.67 3.59 -11.15
CA GLY A 177 -1.70 3.31 -12.22
C GLY A 177 -2.26 3.61 -13.61
N THR A 178 -1.46 4.29 -14.43
CA THR A 178 -1.73 4.43 -15.87
C THR A 178 -1.74 3.05 -16.54
N THR A 179 -0.86 2.16 -16.07
CA THR A 179 -0.74 0.78 -16.51
C THR A 179 -0.33 -0.08 -15.32
N ILE A 180 -0.97 -1.23 -15.16
CA ILE A 180 -0.76 -2.16 -14.04
C ILE A 180 -0.44 -3.54 -14.59
N HIS A 181 0.77 -4.05 -14.34
CA HIS A 181 1.19 -5.39 -14.74
C HIS A 181 1.55 -6.26 -13.54
N ALA A 182 1.25 -7.55 -13.64
CA ALA A 182 1.69 -8.57 -12.70
C ALA A 182 2.93 -9.32 -13.22
N LEU A 183 3.74 -9.85 -12.31
CA LEU A 183 4.95 -10.61 -12.66
C LEU A 183 4.64 -12.05 -13.06
N THR A 184 3.79 -12.73 -12.27
CA THR A 184 3.52 -14.17 -12.42
C THR A 184 2.04 -14.43 -12.59
N ARG A 185 1.69 -15.64 -13.06
CA ARG A 185 0.29 -16.07 -13.16
C ARG A 185 -0.39 -16.29 -11.81
N ASN A 186 0.38 -16.39 -10.73
CA ASN A 186 -0.12 -16.73 -9.38
C ASN A 186 -0.17 -15.52 -8.45
N ASP A 187 0.11 -14.31 -8.94
CA ASP A 187 0.03 -13.11 -8.12
C ASP A 187 -1.43 -12.88 -7.68
N GLN A 188 -1.60 -12.39 -6.47
CA GLN A 188 -2.91 -12.20 -5.84
C GLN A 188 -3.28 -10.72 -5.84
N ILE A 189 -4.39 -10.38 -6.48
CA ILE A 189 -4.79 -8.98 -6.73
C ILE A 189 -6.24 -8.77 -6.30
N GLY A 190 -6.56 -7.58 -5.75
CA GLY A 190 -7.91 -7.20 -5.40
C GLY A 190 -8.12 -7.00 -3.91
N CYS A 191 -8.97 -7.82 -3.28
CA CYS A 191 -9.39 -7.66 -1.88
C CYS A 191 -9.98 -6.26 -1.61
N ILE A 192 -10.85 -5.79 -2.54
CA ILE A 192 -11.51 -4.48 -2.44
C ILE A 192 -12.62 -4.57 -1.39
N GLY A 193 -12.35 -4.07 -0.21
CA GLY A 193 -13.27 -4.14 0.92
C GLY A 193 -12.62 -3.72 2.23
N THR A 194 -13.41 -3.74 3.29
CA THR A 194 -13.00 -3.34 4.62
C THR A 194 -13.34 -4.42 5.64
N MET A 195 -12.46 -4.63 6.58
CA MET A 195 -12.71 -5.50 7.72
C MET A 195 -12.16 -4.89 9.01
N LEU A 196 -12.70 -5.34 10.13
CA LEU A 196 -12.11 -5.16 11.45
C LEU A 196 -11.85 -6.55 12.02
N GLU A 197 -10.63 -6.78 12.47
CA GLU A 197 -10.30 -7.88 13.34
C GLU A 197 -9.93 -7.32 14.72
N TYR A 198 -10.60 -7.80 15.75
CA TYR A 198 -10.42 -7.33 17.12
C TYR A 198 -10.06 -8.50 18.02
N LEU A 199 -8.92 -8.41 18.70
CA LEU A 199 -8.49 -9.38 19.68
C LEU A 199 -8.93 -8.92 21.08
N ASP A 200 -9.83 -9.65 21.70
CA ASP A 200 -10.21 -9.41 23.09
C ASP A 200 -9.22 -10.07 24.05
N PHE A 201 -8.44 -9.25 24.73
CA PHE A 201 -7.49 -9.68 25.76
C PHE A 201 -8.07 -9.65 27.17
N GLN A 202 -9.33 -9.34 27.37
CA GLN A 202 -9.90 -9.17 28.72
C GLN A 202 -9.75 -10.47 29.52
N GLY A 203 -10.14 -11.61 28.96
CA GLY A 203 -10.00 -12.91 29.62
C GLY A 203 -8.55 -13.30 29.93
N TYR A 204 -7.59 -12.84 29.14
CA TYR A 204 -6.18 -13.05 29.42
C TYR A 204 -5.72 -12.18 30.61
N TYR A 205 -6.10 -10.90 30.68
CA TYR A 205 -5.79 -10.04 31.82
C TYR A 205 -6.40 -10.55 33.11
N GLU A 206 -7.64 -11.06 33.07
CA GLU A 206 -8.30 -11.65 34.24
C GLU A 206 -7.53 -12.87 34.78
N LYS A 207 -7.00 -13.73 33.92
CA LYS A 207 -6.13 -14.87 34.31
C LYS A 207 -4.84 -14.42 34.98
N LEU A 208 -4.35 -13.22 34.66
CA LEU A 208 -3.19 -12.58 35.30
C LEU A 208 -3.55 -11.86 36.61
N GLY A 209 -4.81 -11.95 37.07
CA GLY A 209 -5.30 -11.29 38.28
C GLY A 209 -5.54 -9.78 38.09
N LEU A 210 -5.57 -9.29 36.84
CA LEU A 210 -5.86 -7.90 36.53
C LEU A 210 -7.36 -7.68 36.31
N LYS A 211 -7.91 -6.63 36.87
CA LYS A 211 -9.30 -6.23 36.65
C LYS A 211 -9.35 -4.96 35.81
N VAL A 212 -10.04 -5.03 34.68
CA VAL A 212 -10.32 -3.85 33.86
C VAL A 212 -11.52 -3.11 34.44
N VAL A 213 -11.34 -1.85 34.84
CA VAL A 213 -12.42 -0.98 35.31
C VAL A 213 -12.58 0.17 34.32
N ARG A 214 -13.78 0.35 33.78
CA ARG A 214 -14.12 1.45 32.88
C ARG A 214 -15.18 2.35 33.54
N VAL A 215 -14.91 3.62 33.59
CA VAL A 215 -15.86 4.62 34.06
C VAL A 215 -15.96 5.71 33.01
N LYS A 216 -17.19 6.07 32.66
CA LYS A 216 -17.49 7.17 31.73
C LYS A 216 -18.16 8.31 32.49
N ALA A 217 -17.96 9.55 32.04
CA ALA A 217 -18.79 10.65 32.50
C ALA A 217 -20.22 10.50 31.94
N ASP A 218 -21.21 11.10 32.62
CA ASP A 218 -22.61 11.01 32.18
C ASP A 218 -22.82 11.52 30.74
N GLN A 219 -22.05 12.54 30.31
CA GLN A 219 -22.11 13.12 28.99
C GLN A 219 -21.29 12.29 27.94
N SER A 220 -20.69 11.17 28.35
CA SER A 220 -19.79 10.36 27.50
C SER A 220 -20.29 8.91 27.35
N ASP A 221 -21.58 8.68 27.44
CA ASP A 221 -22.23 7.38 27.37
C ASP A 221 -21.96 6.67 26.04
N LEU A 222 -21.83 7.42 24.93
CA LEU A 222 -21.49 6.91 23.61
C LEU A 222 -19.98 6.66 23.37
N LYS A 223 -19.11 7.05 24.31
CA LYS A 223 -17.68 6.85 24.16
C LYS A 223 -17.34 5.37 24.09
N ASN A 224 -16.75 4.94 22.97
CA ASN A 224 -16.44 3.54 22.65
C ASN A 224 -17.64 2.58 22.58
N LYS A 225 -18.89 3.10 22.60
CA LYS A 225 -20.11 2.29 22.63
C LYS A 225 -20.15 1.25 21.50
N LYS A 226 -19.82 1.67 20.25
CA LYS A 226 -19.81 0.78 19.09
C LYS A 226 -18.82 -0.38 19.19
N VAL A 227 -17.67 -0.14 19.87
CA VAL A 227 -16.66 -1.20 20.11
C VAL A 227 -17.10 -2.11 21.25
N GLU A 228 -17.73 -1.57 22.29
CA GLU A 228 -18.30 -2.35 23.37
C GLU A 228 -19.40 -3.27 22.84
N ASP A 229 -20.33 -2.75 22.04
CA ASP A 229 -21.38 -3.53 21.39
C ASP A 229 -20.82 -4.64 20.49
N LEU A 230 -19.76 -4.32 19.74
CA LEU A 230 -19.06 -5.31 18.92
C LEU A 230 -18.51 -6.47 19.77
N ILE A 231 -17.87 -6.16 20.91
CA ILE A 231 -17.32 -7.17 21.84
C ILE A 231 -18.44 -8.01 22.43
N ASP A 232 -19.59 -7.40 22.71
CA ASP A 232 -20.78 -8.07 23.23
C ASP A 232 -21.55 -8.86 22.14
N GLY A 233 -21.04 -8.94 20.93
CA GLY A 233 -21.62 -9.70 19.82
C GLY A 233 -22.63 -8.93 18.97
N HIS A 234 -22.70 -7.61 19.07
CA HIS A 234 -23.59 -6.71 18.33
C HIS A 234 -22.82 -5.79 17.37
N PRO A 235 -22.31 -6.32 16.21
CA PRO A 235 -21.47 -5.55 15.28
C PRO A 235 -22.23 -4.59 14.36
N GLU A 236 -23.57 -4.58 14.38
CA GLU A 236 -24.42 -3.94 13.37
C GLU A 236 -24.13 -2.44 13.25
N GLN A 237 -24.05 -1.75 14.38
CA GLN A 237 -23.82 -0.30 14.38
C GLN A 237 -22.40 0.04 13.93
N TYR A 238 -21.40 -0.77 14.33
CA TYR A 238 -20.02 -0.58 13.87
C TYR A 238 -19.90 -0.82 12.35
N ARG A 239 -20.53 -1.87 11.84
CA ARG A 239 -20.57 -2.18 10.40
C ARG A 239 -21.20 -1.03 9.62
N LYS A 240 -22.38 -0.57 10.04
CA LYS A 240 -23.11 0.50 9.37
C LYS A 240 -22.38 1.84 9.37
N ASP A 241 -21.82 2.25 10.51
CA ASP A 241 -21.28 3.59 10.68
C ASP A 241 -19.78 3.71 10.35
N VAL A 242 -19.07 2.59 10.26
CA VAL A 242 -17.61 2.59 10.08
C VAL A 242 -17.19 1.77 8.88
N LEU A 243 -17.55 0.47 8.81
CA LEU A 243 -17.04 -0.40 7.76
C LEU A 243 -17.69 -0.14 6.40
N ASN A 244 -19.03 -0.02 6.35
CA ASN A 244 -19.72 0.21 5.09
C ASN A 244 -19.29 1.52 4.41
N PRO A 245 -19.25 2.68 5.10
CA PRO A 245 -18.80 3.92 4.47
C PRO A 245 -17.36 3.86 3.94
N LEU A 246 -16.47 3.16 4.64
CA LEU A 246 -15.10 2.96 4.17
C LEU A 246 -15.05 2.03 2.95
N ALA A 247 -15.88 0.98 2.91
CA ALA A 247 -15.98 0.10 1.76
C ALA A 247 -16.54 0.84 0.53
N GLU A 248 -17.59 1.63 0.71
CA GLU A 248 -18.18 2.49 -0.33
C GLU A 248 -17.15 3.49 -0.88
N GLN A 249 -16.36 4.11 -0.01
CA GLN A 249 -15.27 5.00 -0.41
C GLN A 249 -14.22 4.25 -1.25
N PHE A 250 -13.82 3.05 -0.83
CA PHE A 250 -12.85 2.25 -1.57
C PHE A 250 -13.38 1.86 -2.95
N ILE A 251 -14.61 1.34 -3.03
CA ILE A 251 -15.25 0.96 -4.30
C ILE A 251 -15.37 2.17 -5.24
N SER A 252 -15.80 3.31 -4.71
CA SER A 252 -15.92 4.55 -5.47
C SER A 252 -14.57 5.01 -6.04
N GLU A 253 -13.51 4.93 -5.24
CA GLU A 253 -12.16 5.29 -5.67
C GLU A 253 -11.68 4.37 -6.81
N VAL A 254 -11.80 3.07 -6.64
CA VAL A 254 -11.40 2.09 -7.66
C VAL A 254 -12.18 2.30 -8.97
N ARG A 255 -13.49 2.50 -8.90
CA ARG A 255 -14.32 2.79 -10.08
C ARG A 255 -13.89 4.07 -10.78
N SER A 256 -13.49 5.10 -10.03
CA SER A 256 -13.03 6.37 -10.60
C SER A 256 -11.70 6.25 -11.33
N CYS A 257 -10.84 5.34 -10.88
CA CYS A 257 -9.49 5.12 -11.43
C CYS A 257 -9.47 4.09 -12.56
N ARG A 258 -10.36 3.07 -12.50
CA ARG A 258 -10.39 1.94 -13.45
C ARG A 258 -11.69 1.94 -14.23
N SER A 259 -11.67 2.48 -15.45
CA SER A 259 -12.85 2.56 -16.31
C SER A 259 -13.48 1.19 -16.63
N THR A 260 -12.66 0.13 -16.65
CA THR A 260 -13.10 -1.26 -16.82
C THR A 260 -14.03 -1.75 -15.73
N LEU A 261 -13.98 -1.14 -14.54
CA LEU A 261 -14.77 -1.53 -13.37
C LEU A 261 -16.00 -0.65 -13.15
N THR A 262 -16.18 0.41 -13.94
CA THR A 262 -17.24 1.41 -13.73
C THR A 262 -18.64 0.80 -13.81
N ASP A 263 -18.88 -0.08 -14.78
CA ASP A 263 -20.19 -0.63 -15.08
C ASP A 263 -20.46 -1.98 -14.40
N LEU A 264 -19.53 -2.51 -13.60
CA LEU A 264 -19.75 -3.75 -12.85
C LEU A 264 -20.85 -3.55 -11.80
N PRO A 265 -21.72 -4.55 -11.55
CA PRO A 265 -22.74 -4.47 -10.50
C PRO A 265 -22.12 -4.29 -9.11
N GLU A 266 -22.89 -3.75 -8.15
CA GLU A 266 -22.41 -3.51 -6.78
C GLU A 266 -22.10 -4.82 -6.02
N ASP A 267 -22.78 -5.91 -6.38
CA ASP A 267 -22.62 -7.23 -5.80
C ASP A 267 -21.60 -8.12 -6.54
N ASP A 268 -20.86 -7.54 -7.49
CA ASP A 268 -19.80 -8.25 -8.19
C ASP A 268 -18.71 -8.72 -7.19
N PRO A 269 -18.19 -9.93 -7.33
CA PRO A 269 -17.13 -10.45 -6.45
C PRO A 269 -15.91 -9.52 -6.32
N VAL A 270 -15.59 -8.75 -7.36
CA VAL A 270 -14.51 -7.75 -7.34
C VAL A 270 -14.67 -6.75 -6.19
N PHE A 271 -15.91 -6.36 -5.86
CA PHE A 271 -16.20 -5.37 -4.80
C PHE A 271 -16.58 -6.00 -3.45
N ARG A 272 -16.40 -7.32 -3.31
CA ARG A 272 -16.79 -8.06 -2.11
C ARG A 272 -15.62 -8.61 -1.30
N GLY A 273 -14.43 -8.05 -1.51
CA GLY A 273 -13.22 -8.46 -0.78
C GLY A 273 -12.53 -9.71 -1.32
N GLU A 274 -12.92 -10.18 -2.51
CA GLU A 274 -12.28 -11.33 -3.15
C GLU A 274 -10.90 -10.97 -3.68
N THR A 275 -9.97 -11.94 -3.70
CA THR A 275 -8.68 -11.86 -4.38
C THR A 275 -8.67 -12.77 -5.59
N PHE A 276 -8.03 -12.31 -6.66
CA PHE A 276 -7.99 -12.99 -7.94
C PHE A 276 -6.54 -13.29 -8.33
N ASP A 277 -6.31 -14.41 -9.01
CA ASP A 277 -5.05 -14.64 -9.69
C ASP A 277 -4.90 -13.67 -10.89
N THR A 278 -3.73 -13.69 -11.51
CA THR A 278 -3.41 -12.78 -12.61
C THR A 278 -4.36 -12.90 -13.79
N ALA A 279 -4.76 -14.13 -14.17
CA ALA A 279 -5.63 -14.34 -15.34
C ALA A 279 -7.02 -13.75 -15.11
N HIS A 280 -7.62 -14.03 -13.94
CA HIS A 280 -8.93 -13.48 -13.57
C HIS A 280 -8.84 -11.96 -13.31
N SER A 281 -7.69 -11.47 -12.82
CA SER A 281 -7.49 -10.03 -12.62
C SER A 281 -7.43 -9.24 -13.93
N ILE A 282 -6.89 -9.83 -15.00
CA ILE A 282 -6.94 -9.25 -16.34
C ILE A 282 -8.37 -9.31 -16.90
N GLU A 283 -9.04 -10.46 -16.76
CA GLU A 283 -10.42 -10.65 -17.24
C GLU A 283 -11.38 -9.69 -16.56
N ASN A 284 -11.25 -9.50 -15.24
CA ASN A 284 -12.06 -8.57 -14.46
C ASN A 284 -11.69 -7.09 -14.67
N GLY A 285 -10.59 -6.79 -15.34
CA GLY A 285 -10.13 -5.42 -15.60
C GLY A 285 -9.41 -4.75 -14.41
N LEU A 286 -9.00 -5.53 -13.41
CA LEU A 286 -8.21 -5.03 -12.29
C LEU A 286 -6.79 -4.63 -12.71
N ILE A 287 -6.19 -5.36 -13.65
CA ILE A 287 -4.87 -5.08 -14.20
C ILE A 287 -4.87 -5.16 -15.73
N ASP A 288 -3.82 -4.65 -16.36
CA ASP A 288 -3.75 -4.51 -17.82
C ASP A 288 -2.94 -5.63 -18.51
N GLY A 289 -2.10 -6.36 -17.76
CA GLY A 289 -1.29 -7.42 -18.33
C GLY A 289 -0.22 -7.98 -17.40
N THR A 290 0.76 -8.62 -18.03
CA THR A 290 1.92 -9.20 -17.33
C THR A 290 3.22 -8.73 -17.95
N SER A 291 4.28 -8.67 -17.15
CA SER A 291 5.65 -8.41 -17.65
C SER A 291 6.68 -9.00 -16.69
N THR A 292 7.84 -9.32 -17.21
CA THR A 292 9.04 -9.49 -16.37
C THR A 292 9.50 -8.12 -15.88
N PHE A 293 10.33 -8.07 -14.85
CA PHE A 293 10.83 -6.79 -14.31
C PHE A 293 11.57 -5.95 -15.39
N PRO A 294 12.48 -6.50 -16.21
CA PRO A 294 13.07 -5.76 -17.33
C PRO A 294 12.05 -5.19 -18.32
N GLN A 295 11.06 -5.98 -18.72
CA GLN A 295 9.98 -5.52 -19.61
C GLN A 295 9.16 -4.39 -18.98
N ALA A 296 8.87 -4.48 -17.67
CA ALA A 296 8.16 -3.46 -16.93
C ALA A 296 8.92 -2.11 -16.96
N ILE A 297 10.24 -2.13 -16.80
CA ILE A 297 11.08 -0.92 -16.90
C ILE A 297 11.03 -0.33 -18.31
N VAL A 298 11.05 -1.16 -19.37
CA VAL A 298 10.90 -0.67 -20.75
C VAL A 298 9.54 0.01 -20.96
N VAL A 299 8.45 -0.60 -20.47
CA VAL A 299 7.10 0.01 -20.58
C VAL A 299 7.03 1.33 -19.81
N ALA A 300 7.54 1.37 -18.59
CA ALA A 300 7.59 2.61 -17.80
C ALA A 300 8.39 3.72 -18.52
N TYR A 301 9.53 3.36 -19.11
CA TYR A 301 10.32 4.30 -19.91
C TYR A 301 9.54 4.82 -21.11
N GLN A 302 8.85 3.95 -21.85
CA GLN A 302 8.03 4.34 -23.00
C GLN A 302 6.90 5.28 -22.60
N LEU A 303 6.23 5.04 -21.47
CA LEU A 303 5.23 5.95 -20.92
C LEU A 303 5.84 7.32 -20.62
N GLY A 304 7.01 7.35 -20.00
CA GLY A 304 7.75 8.59 -19.71
C GLY A 304 8.14 9.34 -20.96
N GLN A 305 8.61 8.65 -22.02
CA GLN A 305 8.93 9.29 -23.31
C GLN A 305 7.68 9.88 -23.97
N GLY A 306 6.55 9.18 -23.90
CA GLY A 306 5.26 9.69 -24.38
C GLY A 306 4.83 10.96 -23.63
N TYR A 307 5.01 11.00 -22.32
CA TYR A 307 4.75 12.20 -21.51
C TYR A 307 5.63 13.38 -21.95
N LEU A 308 6.95 13.21 -22.07
CA LEU A 308 7.88 14.26 -22.48
C LEU A 308 7.56 14.79 -23.89
N ALA A 309 7.22 13.92 -24.83
CA ALA A 309 6.81 14.31 -26.16
C ALA A 309 5.55 15.21 -26.14
N ASN A 310 4.55 14.85 -25.34
CA ASN A 310 3.32 15.62 -25.15
C ASN A 310 3.59 16.98 -24.52
N GLU A 311 4.44 17.04 -23.48
CA GLU A 311 4.83 18.32 -22.84
C GLU A 311 5.57 19.24 -23.82
N SER A 312 6.49 18.70 -24.63
CA SER A 312 7.16 19.45 -25.68
C SER A 312 6.18 20.03 -26.71
N LEU A 313 5.14 19.28 -27.10
CA LEU A 313 4.09 19.77 -28.01
C LEU A 313 3.25 20.88 -27.38
N LYS A 314 2.86 20.74 -26.10
CA LYS A 314 2.14 21.79 -25.35
C LYS A 314 2.95 23.10 -25.29
N GLN A 315 4.22 22.99 -24.95
CA GLN A 315 5.14 24.15 -24.90
C GLN A 315 5.25 24.86 -26.25
N ARG A 316 5.39 24.09 -27.35
CA ARG A 316 5.41 24.67 -28.71
C ARG A 316 4.10 25.36 -29.08
N ALA A 317 2.95 24.77 -28.70
CA ALA A 317 1.65 25.35 -28.95
C ALA A 317 1.47 26.68 -28.18
N LEU A 318 1.90 26.74 -26.91
CA LEU A 318 1.87 27.96 -26.11
C LEU A 318 2.75 29.08 -26.66
N ASN A 319 3.88 28.75 -27.28
CA ASN A 319 4.79 29.73 -27.89
C ASN A 319 4.31 30.26 -29.25
N LEU A 320 3.20 29.73 -29.81
CA LEU A 320 2.59 30.20 -31.06
C LEU A 320 1.40 31.16 -30.83
N ILE A 321 0.99 31.35 -29.57
CA ILE A 321 -0.04 32.29 -29.14
C ILE A 321 0.61 33.56 -28.58
#